data_b813bd8a13553441561fb9633e6f5c0b
#
_entry.id   b813bd8a13553441561fb9633e6f5c0b
#
_cell.length_a   1.000
_cell.length_b   1.000
_cell.length_c   1.000
_cell.angle_alpha   90.00
_cell.angle_beta   90.00
_cell.angle_gamma   90.00
#
_symmetry.space_group_name_H-M   'P 1'
#
loop_
_entity.id
_entity.type
_entity.pdbx_description
1 polymer ?
#
loop_
_entity_poly.entity_id
_entity_poly.type
_entity_poly.pdbx_seq_one_letter_code
_entity_poly.pdbx_strand_id
1 'polypeptide(L)'
;MKLIKGILFSFFVFSLSSASWARQALTYDIYRLAVQSESRLERDIKRDETRHPREVLAFFEVEQGQRVLDLFSGGGYYSELLSYVVGGKGEVIAHNNQAYLPFAKEDLDERSYAVRLPNVTPLLSEANDLELAADSFDRIFYILGFHDIYYRDETWPEIDDNKLVANLFRSLKPGGIVAIIDHDAVVGAGKETAQEFHRLSSEHVINKMTQAGFVLNDSADLLKNEADPLTISVFDKAIRGKTSRYMLKFIKPLAN
;
A
#
# COMPACT_ATOMS: atom_id res chain seq x y z
N MET A 1 31.79 -28.40 -53.86
CA MET A 1 30.55 -27.61 -53.70
C MET A 1 30.06 -27.80 -52.29
N LYS A 2 30.49 -26.94 -51.35
CA LYS A 2 30.13 -26.98 -49.93
C LYS A 2 29.21 -25.81 -49.65
N LEU A 3 27.96 -26.09 -49.28
CA LEU A 3 26.99 -25.07 -48.83
C LEU A 3 27.37 -24.55 -47.45
N ILE A 4 27.53 -23.26 -47.36
CA ILE A 4 27.64 -22.46 -46.13
C ILE A 4 26.21 -22.28 -45.62
N LYS A 5 25.90 -22.88 -44.44
CA LYS A 5 24.75 -22.49 -43.63
C LYS A 5 25.28 -21.53 -42.56
N GLY A 6 25.17 -20.24 -42.79
CA GLY A 6 25.49 -19.19 -41.82
C GLY A 6 24.25 -18.70 -41.13
N ILE A 7 24.24 -18.80 -39.81
CA ILE A 7 24.04 -17.81 -38.79
C ILE A 7 22.91 -16.79 -39.03
N LEU A 8 21.75 -17.08 -38.45
CA LEU A 8 20.68 -16.12 -38.17
C LEU A 8 20.11 -16.40 -36.78
N PHE A 9 20.90 -16.07 -35.73
CA PHE A 9 20.44 -16.16 -34.36
C PHE A 9 21.22 -15.17 -33.47
N SER A 10 20.91 -13.86 -33.55
CA SER A 10 21.49 -12.92 -32.56
C SER A 10 20.86 -11.53 -32.45
N PHE A 11 19.69 -11.27 -33.03
CA PHE A 11 19.12 -9.90 -32.94
C PHE A 11 17.87 -9.75 -32.05
N PHE A 12 17.33 -10.82 -31.49
CA PHE A 12 16.05 -10.72 -30.72
C PHE A 12 16.21 -10.50 -29.22
N VAL A 13 17.39 -10.72 -28.64
CA VAL A 13 17.60 -10.61 -27.18
C VAL A 13 17.85 -9.16 -26.71
N PHE A 14 18.40 -8.30 -27.58
CA PHE A 14 18.75 -6.92 -27.21
C PHE A 14 17.58 -5.94 -27.20
N SER A 15 16.50 -6.18 -27.93
CA SER A 15 15.35 -5.27 -27.98
C SER A 15 14.43 -5.37 -26.77
N LEU A 16 14.32 -6.53 -26.14
CA LEU A 16 13.51 -6.74 -24.92
C LEU A 16 14.14 -6.10 -23.69
N SER A 17 15.45 -6.09 -23.58
CA SER A 17 16.17 -5.46 -22.46
C SER A 17 16.05 -3.93 -22.48
N SER A 18 16.23 -3.30 -23.64
CA SER A 18 16.16 -1.84 -23.75
C SER A 18 14.76 -1.27 -23.45
N ALA A 19 13.71 -1.97 -23.88
CA ALA A 19 12.32 -1.59 -23.57
C ALA A 19 12.00 -1.70 -22.08
N SER A 20 12.53 -2.74 -21.41
CA SER A 20 12.37 -2.92 -19.97
C SER A 20 13.06 -1.80 -19.18
N TRP A 21 14.29 -1.47 -19.50
CA TRP A 21 15.03 -0.36 -18.86
C TRP A 21 14.35 1.00 -19.06
N ALA A 22 13.86 1.27 -20.29
CA ALA A 22 13.15 2.51 -20.58
C ALA A 22 11.83 2.62 -19.81
N ARG A 23 11.08 1.53 -19.68
CA ARG A 23 9.85 1.48 -18.87
C ARG A 23 10.15 1.72 -17.40
N GLN A 24 11.16 1.07 -16.85
CA GLN A 24 11.56 1.23 -15.45
C GLN A 24 12.03 2.66 -15.14
N ALA A 25 12.81 3.27 -16.03
CA ALA A 25 13.24 4.66 -15.88
C ALA A 25 12.06 5.62 -15.91
N LEU A 26 11.10 5.44 -16.83
CA LEU A 26 9.90 6.26 -16.95
C LEU A 26 9.00 6.13 -15.70
N THR A 27 8.80 4.92 -15.20
CA THR A 27 8.00 4.67 -13.99
C THR A 27 8.65 5.33 -12.77
N TYR A 28 9.97 5.26 -12.65
CA TYR A 28 10.70 5.91 -11.56
C TYR A 28 10.62 7.44 -11.60
N ASP A 29 10.57 8.03 -12.81
CA ASP A 29 10.33 9.46 -12.98
C ASP A 29 8.91 9.87 -12.57
N ILE A 30 7.90 9.04 -12.81
CA ILE A 30 6.52 9.31 -12.39
C ILE A 30 6.42 9.38 -10.87
N TYR A 31 7.06 8.47 -10.13
CA TYR A 31 7.08 8.54 -8.66
C TYR A 31 7.73 9.83 -8.14
N ARG A 32 8.85 10.23 -8.76
CA ARG A 32 9.51 11.50 -8.43
C ARG A 32 8.59 12.69 -8.67
N LEU A 33 7.91 12.74 -9.82
CA LEU A 33 6.97 13.82 -10.15
C LEU A 33 5.78 13.84 -9.19
N ALA A 34 5.23 12.69 -8.81
CA ALA A 34 4.14 12.60 -7.83
C ALA A 34 4.57 13.16 -6.46
N VAL A 35 5.76 12.80 -5.97
CA VAL A 35 6.28 13.27 -4.68
C VAL A 35 6.63 14.76 -4.71
N GLN A 36 7.14 15.28 -5.83
CA GLN A 36 7.54 16.67 -6.00
C GLN A 36 6.39 17.59 -6.45
N SER A 37 5.16 17.11 -6.53
CA SER A 37 4.02 17.93 -6.93
C SER A 37 3.81 19.09 -5.95
N GLU A 38 3.82 20.31 -6.46
CA GLU A 38 3.58 21.54 -5.70
C GLU A 38 2.12 21.64 -5.18
N SER A 39 1.22 20.80 -5.72
CA SER A 39 -0.18 20.75 -5.28
C SER A 39 -0.37 19.99 -3.98
N ARG A 40 0.65 19.28 -3.48
CA ARG A 40 0.58 18.48 -2.24
C ARG A 40 0.50 19.37 -1.02
N LEU A 41 -0.17 18.86 0.02
CA LEU A 41 -0.27 19.54 1.30
C LEU A 41 1.13 19.63 1.95
N GLU A 42 1.47 20.82 2.46
CA GLU A 42 2.80 21.08 3.07
C GLU A 42 3.13 20.11 4.21
N ARG A 43 2.12 19.73 5.01
CA ARG A 43 2.28 18.75 6.10
C ARG A 43 2.61 17.35 5.59
N ASP A 44 2.14 16.99 4.39
CA ASP A 44 2.44 15.70 3.77
C ASP A 44 3.87 15.67 3.23
N ILE A 45 4.32 16.77 2.63
CA ILE A 45 5.71 16.93 2.19
C ILE A 45 6.67 16.78 3.38
N LYS A 46 6.32 17.32 4.55
CA LYS A 46 7.12 17.13 5.77
C LYS A 46 7.18 15.67 6.26
N ARG A 47 6.13 14.89 5.99
CA ARG A 47 6.08 13.45 6.34
C ARG A 47 6.93 12.59 5.41
N ASP A 48 7.28 13.08 4.22
CA ASP A 48 8.05 12.32 3.22
C ASP A 48 9.40 11.86 3.76
N GLU A 49 10.05 12.67 4.61
CA GLU A 49 11.34 12.35 5.25
C GLU A 49 11.33 10.99 5.98
N THR A 50 10.20 10.63 6.61
CA THR A 50 10.05 9.39 7.37
C THR A 50 9.20 8.34 6.69
N ARG A 51 8.60 8.66 5.54
CA ARG A 51 7.72 7.76 4.78
C ARG A 51 8.35 7.25 3.49
N HIS A 52 9.40 7.91 3.01
CA HIS A 52 10.10 7.54 1.76
C HIS A 52 9.16 7.19 0.61
N PRO A 53 8.16 8.06 0.27
CA PRO A 53 7.03 7.67 -0.58
C PRO A 53 7.44 7.24 -1.98
N ARG A 54 8.53 7.80 -2.53
CA ARG A 54 9.03 7.42 -3.85
C ARG A 54 9.48 5.97 -3.90
N GLU A 55 10.26 5.56 -2.91
CA GLU A 55 10.79 4.20 -2.77
C GLU A 55 9.67 3.22 -2.43
N VAL A 56 8.69 3.64 -1.63
CA VAL A 56 7.49 2.85 -1.31
C VAL A 56 6.66 2.59 -2.57
N LEU A 57 6.36 3.62 -3.37
CA LEU A 57 5.61 3.46 -4.62
C LEU A 57 6.34 2.57 -5.63
N ALA A 58 7.68 2.68 -5.69
CA ALA A 58 8.52 1.83 -6.53
C ALA A 58 8.52 0.37 -6.06
N PHE A 59 8.64 0.13 -4.75
CA PHE A 59 8.63 -1.22 -4.18
C PHE A 59 7.31 -1.95 -4.44
N PHE A 60 6.17 -1.24 -4.37
CA PHE A 60 4.85 -1.80 -4.64
C PHE A 60 4.41 -1.71 -6.11
N GLU A 61 5.27 -1.25 -6.99
CA GLU A 61 5.10 -1.29 -8.45
C GLU A 61 3.79 -0.64 -8.90
N VAL A 62 3.49 0.57 -8.39
CA VAL A 62 2.31 1.32 -8.83
C VAL A 62 2.53 1.86 -10.24
N GLU A 63 1.60 1.61 -11.15
CA GLU A 63 1.73 1.98 -12.57
C GLU A 63 0.56 2.87 -13.03
N GLN A 64 0.78 3.57 -14.12
CA GLN A 64 -0.26 4.35 -14.78
C GLN A 64 -1.45 3.49 -15.24
N GLY A 65 -2.64 4.02 -15.09
CA GLY A 65 -3.88 3.36 -15.51
C GLY A 65 -4.40 2.29 -14.57
N GLN A 66 -3.70 2.02 -13.45
CA GLN A 66 -4.14 1.04 -12.46
C GLN A 66 -5.34 1.54 -11.67
N ARG A 67 -6.16 0.59 -11.21
CA ARG A 67 -7.22 0.79 -10.22
C ARG A 67 -6.71 0.34 -8.86
N VAL A 68 -6.65 1.27 -7.90
CA VAL A 68 -6.04 1.06 -6.59
C VAL A 68 -7.08 1.26 -5.48
N LEU A 69 -7.10 0.36 -4.51
CA LEU A 69 -7.80 0.56 -3.23
C LEU A 69 -6.77 1.07 -2.21
N ASP A 70 -7.02 2.23 -1.61
CA ASP A 70 -6.32 2.74 -0.43
C ASP A 70 -7.21 2.46 0.78
N LEU A 71 -6.98 1.31 1.42
CA LEU A 71 -7.80 0.80 2.52
C LEU A 71 -7.43 1.49 3.83
N PHE A 72 -8.41 2.01 4.55
CA PHE A 72 -8.22 2.88 5.73
C PHE A 72 -7.24 4.02 5.42
N SER A 73 -7.57 4.76 4.36
CA SER A 73 -6.71 5.81 3.79
C SER A 73 -6.40 6.97 4.74
N GLY A 74 -7.16 7.08 5.86
CA GLY A 74 -7.07 8.19 6.78
C GLY A 74 -7.27 9.53 6.08
N GLY A 75 -6.38 10.49 6.30
CA GLY A 75 -6.41 11.79 5.64
C GLY A 75 -5.94 11.79 4.18
N GLY A 76 -5.69 10.62 3.57
CA GLY A 76 -5.45 10.47 2.13
C GLY A 76 -4.03 10.77 1.66
N TYR A 77 -3.02 10.65 2.52
CA TYR A 77 -1.62 10.85 2.14
C TYR A 77 -1.21 10.00 0.94
N TYR A 78 -1.48 8.68 0.99
CA TYR A 78 -1.20 7.79 -0.15
C TYR A 78 -2.24 7.94 -1.26
N SER A 79 -3.50 8.21 -0.95
CA SER A 79 -4.52 8.45 -1.99
C SER A 79 -4.11 9.55 -2.97
N GLU A 80 -3.53 10.65 -2.49
CA GLU A 80 -3.05 11.75 -3.35
C GLU A 80 -1.85 11.33 -4.20
N LEU A 81 -0.86 10.67 -3.62
CA LEU A 81 0.31 10.17 -4.34
C LEU A 81 -0.07 9.12 -5.40
N LEU A 82 -0.96 8.18 -5.03
CA LEU A 82 -1.50 7.18 -5.94
C LEU A 82 -2.25 7.83 -7.10
N SER A 83 -3.09 8.84 -6.82
CA SER A 83 -3.81 9.61 -7.84
C SER A 83 -2.87 10.17 -8.92
N TYR A 84 -1.75 10.77 -8.51
CA TYR A 84 -0.77 11.32 -9.45
C TYR A 84 -0.08 10.24 -10.27
N VAL A 85 0.26 9.09 -9.65
CA VAL A 85 0.95 7.99 -10.33
C VAL A 85 0.04 7.28 -11.32
N VAL A 86 -1.19 6.92 -10.90
CA VAL A 86 -2.11 6.19 -11.81
C VAL A 86 -2.65 7.09 -12.92
N GLY A 87 -2.67 8.41 -12.69
CA GLY A 87 -3.09 9.42 -13.67
C GLY A 87 -4.56 9.33 -14.07
N GLY A 88 -4.98 10.13 -15.05
CA GLY A 88 -6.38 10.26 -15.45
C GLY A 88 -7.02 9.03 -16.12
N LYS A 89 -6.26 7.98 -16.39
CA LYS A 89 -6.77 6.68 -16.87
C LYS A 89 -6.89 5.64 -15.76
N GLY A 90 -6.30 5.91 -14.60
CA GLY A 90 -6.40 5.09 -13.41
C GLY A 90 -7.43 5.64 -12.43
N GLU A 91 -7.70 4.89 -11.39
CA GLU A 91 -8.67 5.25 -10.34
C GLU A 91 -8.11 4.86 -8.97
N VAL A 92 -8.36 5.69 -7.97
CA VAL A 92 -8.07 5.39 -6.57
C VAL A 92 -9.38 5.39 -5.79
N ILE A 93 -9.68 4.28 -5.11
CA ILE A 93 -10.78 4.20 -4.14
C ILE A 93 -10.18 4.45 -2.76
N ALA A 94 -10.49 5.60 -2.17
CA ALA A 94 -10.00 6.00 -0.85
C ALA A 94 -11.02 5.59 0.22
N HIS A 95 -10.80 4.43 0.85
CA HIS A 95 -11.71 3.87 1.85
C HIS A 95 -11.37 4.36 3.26
N ASN A 96 -12.41 4.71 4.02
CA ASN A 96 -12.38 4.88 5.47
C ASN A 96 -13.64 4.26 6.11
N ASN A 97 -13.56 3.90 7.40
CA ASN A 97 -14.73 3.63 8.22
C ASN A 97 -15.12 4.88 9.02
N GLN A 98 -16.24 4.83 9.75
CA GLN A 98 -16.71 5.95 10.56
C GLN A 98 -15.71 6.36 11.66
N ALA A 99 -15.00 5.40 12.24
CA ALA A 99 -14.06 5.65 13.33
C ALA A 99 -12.82 6.46 12.89
N TYR A 100 -12.45 6.41 11.60
CA TYR A 100 -11.35 7.22 11.05
C TYR A 100 -11.73 8.71 10.86
N LEU A 101 -13.00 9.01 10.63
CA LEU A 101 -13.40 10.37 10.23
C LEU A 101 -13.02 11.47 11.23
N PRO A 102 -13.14 11.30 12.56
CA PRO A 102 -12.73 12.31 13.53
C PRO A 102 -11.26 12.73 13.37
N PHE A 103 -10.39 11.82 12.95
CA PHE A 103 -8.96 12.05 12.77
C PHE A 103 -8.59 12.49 11.36
N ALA A 104 -9.40 12.14 10.37
CA ALA A 104 -9.12 12.33 8.95
C ALA A 104 -9.79 13.58 8.36
N LYS A 105 -10.88 14.06 8.98
CA LYS A 105 -11.78 15.06 8.39
C LYS A 105 -11.08 16.32 7.92
N GLU A 106 -10.22 16.91 8.73
CA GLU A 106 -9.51 18.14 8.37
C GLU A 106 -8.63 17.94 7.13
N ASP A 107 -7.87 16.82 7.10
CA ASP A 107 -7.02 16.47 5.97
C ASP A 107 -7.86 16.20 4.70
N LEU A 108 -9.00 15.52 4.83
CA LEU A 108 -9.89 15.19 3.71
C LEU A 108 -10.59 16.45 3.14
N ASP A 109 -11.06 17.34 4.01
CA ASP A 109 -11.70 18.60 3.61
C ASP A 109 -10.70 19.47 2.81
N GLU A 110 -9.46 19.64 3.32
CA GLU A 110 -8.43 20.40 2.63
C GLU A 110 -7.98 19.71 1.33
N ARG A 111 -7.90 18.38 1.32
CA ARG A 111 -7.52 17.62 0.14
C ARG A 111 -8.54 17.70 -0.97
N SER A 112 -9.83 17.88 -0.64
CA SER A 112 -10.90 18.18 -1.59
C SER A 112 -10.86 17.32 -2.87
N TYR A 113 -10.97 16.01 -2.74
CA TYR A 113 -10.80 15.05 -3.84
C TYR A 113 -11.55 15.45 -5.12
N ALA A 114 -12.82 15.79 -5.02
CA ALA A 114 -13.65 16.13 -6.18
C ALA A 114 -13.10 17.28 -7.03
N VAL A 115 -12.31 18.19 -6.43
CA VAL A 115 -11.76 19.37 -7.09
C VAL A 115 -10.31 19.16 -7.51
N ARG A 116 -9.49 18.62 -6.59
CA ARG A 116 -8.04 18.51 -6.79
C ARG A 116 -7.61 17.19 -7.41
N LEU A 117 -8.35 16.11 -7.15
CA LEU A 117 -7.98 14.73 -7.50
C LEU A 117 -9.20 13.98 -8.08
N PRO A 118 -9.65 14.34 -9.29
CA PRO A 118 -10.92 13.85 -9.86
C PRO A 118 -10.94 12.33 -10.14
N ASN A 119 -9.78 11.67 -10.09
CA ASN A 119 -9.64 10.21 -10.20
C ASN A 119 -9.58 9.50 -8.83
N VAL A 120 -9.87 10.22 -7.72
CA VAL A 120 -10.02 9.65 -6.39
C VAL A 120 -11.49 9.63 -6.01
N THR A 121 -12.02 8.44 -5.70
CA THR A 121 -13.38 8.24 -5.25
C THR A 121 -13.36 7.87 -3.76
N PRO A 122 -13.92 8.69 -2.85
CA PRO A 122 -14.04 8.33 -1.45
C PRO A 122 -15.07 7.20 -1.28
N LEU A 123 -14.75 6.23 -0.43
CA LEU A 123 -15.63 5.14 -0.03
C LEU A 123 -15.70 5.10 1.50
N LEU A 124 -16.89 5.32 2.04
CA LEU A 124 -17.16 5.22 3.46
C LEU A 124 -17.99 3.98 3.74
N SER A 125 -17.41 3.01 4.43
CA SER A 125 -18.11 1.80 4.88
C SER A 125 -17.39 1.18 6.08
N GLU A 126 -18.10 0.41 6.90
CA GLU A 126 -17.44 -0.41 7.89
C GLU A 126 -16.71 -1.57 7.20
N ALA A 127 -15.61 -2.04 7.82
CA ALA A 127 -14.79 -3.12 7.26
C ALA A 127 -15.58 -4.41 7.02
N ASN A 128 -16.52 -4.71 7.93
CA ASN A 128 -17.38 -5.88 7.80
C ASN A 128 -18.45 -5.76 6.71
N ASP A 129 -18.76 -4.54 6.28
CA ASP A 129 -19.76 -4.24 5.27
C ASP A 129 -19.14 -3.75 3.95
N LEU A 130 -17.82 -3.88 3.84
CA LEU A 130 -17.08 -3.47 2.66
C LEU A 130 -17.42 -4.35 1.46
N GLU A 131 -18.13 -3.79 0.49
CA GLU A 131 -18.51 -4.46 -0.76
C GLU A 131 -17.56 -4.08 -1.89
N LEU A 132 -16.66 -4.98 -2.25
CA LEU A 132 -15.73 -4.80 -3.36
C LEU A 132 -16.05 -5.77 -4.48
N ALA A 133 -16.04 -5.31 -5.73
CA ALA A 133 -16.21 -6.19 -6.88
C ALA A 133 -15.04 -7.17 -7.01
N ALA A 134 -15.30 -8.40 -7.44
CA ALA A 134 -14.25 -9.38 -7.67
C ALA A 134 -13.29 -8.92 -8.78
N ASP A 135 -12.01 -9.28 -8.64
CA ASP A 135 -10.94 -9.05 -9.62
C ASP A 135 -10.93 -7.62 -10.21
N SER A 136 -11.19 -6.63 -9.34
CA SER A 136 -11.37 -5.24 -9.76
C SER A 136 -10.16 -4.33 -9.50
N PHE A 137 -9.27 -4.70 -8.60
CA PHE A 137 -8.13 -3.88 -8.23
C PHE A 137 -6.81 -4.48 -8.75
N ASP A 138 -5.92 -3.62 -9.22
CA ASP A 138 -4.54 -3.97 -9.57
C ASP A 138 -3.64 -3.93 -8.35
N ARG A 139 -3.94 -2.99 -7.42
CA ARG A 139 -3.21 -2.79 -6.16
C ARG A 139 -4.19 -2.54 -5.01
N ILE A 140 -3.84 -3.02 -3.84
CA ILE A 140 -4.47 -2.64 -2.58
C ILE A 140 -3.38 -2.12 -1.66
N PHE A 141 -3.50 -0.87 -1.21
CA PHE A 141 -2.65 -0.24 -0.21
C PHE A 141 -3.32 -0.37 1.15
N TYR A 142 -2.64 -0.96 2.10
CA TYR A 142 -3.08 -1.12 3.47
C TYR A 142 -1.96 -0.65 4.40
N ILE A 143 -1.94 0.66 4.62
CA ILE A 143 -0.79 1.34 5.22
C ILE A 143 -1.13 1.87 6.60
N LEU A 144 -0.43 1.37 7.63
CA LEU A 144 -0.57 1.74 9.04
C LEU A 144 -1.98 1.51 9.59
N GLY A 145 -2.63 0.44 9.17
CA GLY A 145 -3.99 0.14 9.57
C GLY A 145 -4.28 -1.35 9.74
N PHE A 146 -3.33 -2.25 9.45
CA PHE A 146 -3.58 -3.68 9.61
C PHE A 146 -3.73 -4.06 11.09
N HIS A 147 -2.99 -3.42 12.00
CA HIS A 147 -3.16 -3.59 13.44
C HIS A 147 -4.55 -3.18 13.92
N ASP A 148 -5.23 -2.25 13.25
CA ASP A 148 -6.57 -1.78 13.61
C ASP A 148 -7.65 -2.87 13.48
N ILE A 149 -7.39 -3.97 12.76
CA ILE A 149 -8.24 -5.16 12.74
C ILE A 149 -8.42 -5.72 14.17
N TYR A 150 -7.40 -5.58 15.01
CA TYR A 150 -7.35 -6.15 16.36
C TYR A 150 -7.48 -5.10 17.47
N TYR A 151 -7.60 -3.81 17.10
CA TYR A 151 -7.88 -2.73 18.02
C TYR A 151 -9.40 -2.60 18.27
N ARG A 152 -9.80 -2.24 19.48
CA ARG A 152 -11.20 -2.05 19.88
C ARG A 152 -11.34 -0.99 20.94
N ASP A 153 -12.31 -0.12 20.75
CA ASP A 153 -12.83 0.78 21.78
C ASP A 153 -14.32 1.04 21.55
N GLU A 154 -14.91 2.01 22.26
CA GLU A 154 -16.33 2.34 22.14
C GLU A 154 -16.73 2.84 20.73
N THR A 155 -15.78 3.37 19.97
CA THR A 155 -16.00 3.95 18.63
C THR A 155 -15.48 3.06 17.51
N TRP A 156 -14.64 2.05 17.83
CA TRP A 156 -14.01 1.15 16.88
C TRP A 156 -14.66 -0.23 16.92
N PRO A 157 -15.51 -0.56 15.94
CA PRO A 157 -16.23 -1.83 15.93
C PRO A 157 -15.28 -3.01 15.74
N GLU A 158 -15.73 -4.17 16.21
CA GLU A 158 -15.01 -5.42 15.94
C GLU A 158 -14.94 -5.72 14.44
N ILE A 159 -13.76 -5.97 13.93
CA ILE A 159 -13.53 -6.36 12.55
C ILE A 159 -13.34 -7.88 12.47
N ASP A 160 -14.11 -8.55 11.62
CA ASP A 160 -13.88 -9.95 11.23
C ASP A 160 -12.68 -10.00 10.28
N ASP A 161 -11.54 -10.38 10.80
CA ASP A 161 -10.28 -10.43 10.07
C ASP A 161 -10.30 -11.43 8.92
N ASN A 162 -11.04 -12.55 9.06
CA ASN A 162 -11.18 -13.54 7.99
C ASN A 162 -12.04 -12.97 6.84
N LYS A 163 -13.16 -12.35 7.17
CA LYS A 163 -14.08 -11.73 6.19
C LYS A 163 -13.36 -10.63 5.42
N LEU A 164 -12.66 -9.72 6.13
CA LEU A 164 -11.94 -8.63 5.50
C LEU A 164 -10.86 -9.15 4.54
N VAL A 165 -9.96 -10.01 5.02
CA VAL A 165 -8.83 -10.50 4.20
C VAL A 165 -9.31 -11.35 3.03
N ALA A 166 -10.36 -12.18 3.21
CA ALA A 166 -10.99 -12.91 2.10
C ALA A 166 -11.62 -11.97 1.05
N ASN A 167 -12.22 -10.85 1.49
CA ASN A 167 -12.77 -9.86 0.57
C ASN A 167 -11.66 -9.15 -0.22
N LEU A 168 -10.53 -8.82 0.41
CA LEU A 168 -9.36 -8.28 -0.29
C LEU A 168 -8.82 -9.27 -1.31
N PHE A 169 -8.71 -10.56 -0.95
CA PHE A 169 -8.28 -11.60 -1.88
C PHE A 169 -9.20 -11.70 -3.09
N ARG A 170 -10.52 -11.73 -2.85
CA ARG A 170 -11.53 -11.81 -3.93
C ARG A 170 -11.47 -10.58 -4.85
N SER A 171 -11.29 -9.39 -4.30
CA SER A 171 -11.34 -8.12 -5.05
C SER A 171 -10.07 -7.81 -5.83
N LEU A 172 -8.92 -8.37 -5.45
CA LEU A 172 -7.67 -8.20 -6.16
C LEU A 172 -7.63 -9.06 -7.42
N LYS A 173 -7.16 -8.51 -8.53
CA LYS A 173 -6.93 -9.26 -9.79
C LYS A 173 -5.88 -10.35 -9.59
N PRO A 174 -5.93 -11.49 -10.29
CA PRO A 174 -4.80 -12.41 -10.37
C PRO A 174 -3.52 -11.68 -10.81
N GLY A 175 -2.41 -11.89 -10.09
CA GLY A 175 -1.16 -11.15 -10.27
C GLY A 175 -1.15 -9.74 -9.66
N GLY A 176 -2.24 -9.28 -9.08
CA GLY A 176 -2.31 -8.01 -8.35
C GLY A 176 -1.52 -8.06 -7.03
N ILE A 177 -1.21 -6.89 -6.49
CA ILE A 177 -0.37 -6.74 -5.29
C ILE A 177 -1.17 -6.12 -4.14
N VAL A 178 -1.03 -6.70 -2.93
CA VAL A 178 -1.35 -6.03 -1.68
C VAL A 178 -0.07 -5.47 -1.08
N ALA A 179 -0.06 -4.15 -0.91
CA ALA A 179 0.98 -3.37 -0.27
C ALA A 179 0.66 -3.21 1.21
N ILE A 180 1.43 -3.81 2.10
CA ILE A 180 1.25 -3.66 3.54
C ILE A 180 2.47 -3.00 4.15
N ILE A 181 2.23 -1.90 4.87
CA ILE A 181 3.18 -1.27 5.77
C ILE A 181 2.49 -1.13 7.11
N ASP A 182 3.11 -1.61 8.19
CA ASP A 182 2.55 -1.37 9.51
C ASP A 182 3.63 -1.23 10.58
N HIS A 183 3.21 -0.75 11.75
CA HIS A 183 4.06 -0.57 12.92
C HIS A 183 4.54 -1.91 13.44
N ASP A 184 5.86 -2.10 13.45
CA ASP A 184 6.47 -3.34 13.89
C ASP A 184 6.30 -3.55 15.41
N ALA A 185 6.25 -4.79 15.81
CA ALA A 185 6.21 -5.24 17.20
C ALA A 185 7.38 -6.17 17.50
N VAL A 186 7.60 -6.45 18.75
CA VAL A 186 8.62 -7.42 19.19
C VAL A 186 8.34 -8.78 18.52
N VAL A 187 9.39 -9.45 18.07
CA VAL A 187 9.29 -10.79 17.45
C VAL A 187 8.55 -11.76 18.37
N GLY A 188 7.56 -12.44 17.84
CA GLY A 188 6.71 -13.38 18.59
C GLY A 188 5.61 -12.70 19.43
N ALA A 189 5.45 -11.38 19.36
CA ALA A 189 4.33 -10.70 19.98
C ALA A 189 3.00 -11.12 19.36
N GLY A 190 2.00 -11.32 20.20
CA GLY A 190 0.65 -11.64 19.77
C GLY A 190 -0.14 -10.40 19.32
N LYS A 191 -1.39 -10.63 18.94
CA LYS A 191 -2.30 -9.55 18.47
C LYS A 191 -2.71 -8.56 19.55
N GLU A 192 -2.49 -8.86 20.84
CA GLU A 192 -2.75 -7.97 21.97
C GLU A 192 -1.92 -6.67 21.90
N THR A 193 -0.75 -6.70 21.23
CA THR A 193 0.06 -5.50 21.03
C THR A 193 -0.62 -4.47 20.13
N ALA A 194 -1.59 -4.87 19.32
CA ALA A 194 -2.43 -3.94 18.58
C ALA A 194 -3.30 -3.10 19.52
N GLN A 195 -3.88 -3.72 20.54
CA GLN A 195 -4.67 -3.02 21.56
C GLN A 195 -3.83 -2.13 22.47
N GLU A 196 -2.64 -2.58 22.86
CA GLU A 196 -1.80 -1.88 23.85
C GLU A 196 -0.98 -0.76 23.23
N PHE A 197 -0.40 -1.01 22.05
CA PHE A 197 0.63 -0.15 21.46
C PHE A 197 0.33 0.30 20.02
N HIS A 198 -0.77 -0.14 19.41
CA HIS A 198 -1.05 0.00 17.97
C HIS A 198 0.09 -0.57 17.11
N ARG A 199 0.53 -1.78 17.46
CA ARG A 199 1.60 -2.50 16.78
C ARG A 199 1.18 -3.93 16.49
N LEU A 200 1.70 -4.49 15.41
CA LEU A 200 1.48 -5.89 15.08
C LEU A 200 2.75 -6.48 14.50
N SER A 201 3.10 -7.71 14.87
CA SER A 201 4.29 -8.36 14.31
C SER A 201 4.09 -8.68 12.82
N SER A 202 5.15 -8.50 12.01
CA SER A 202 5.13 -8.88 10.59
C SER A 202 4.82 -10.36 10.39
N GLU A 203 5.28 -11.23 11.29
CA GLU A 203 4.97 -12.66 11.28
C GLU A 203 3.47 -12.94 11.35
N HIS A 204 2.74 -12.23 12.24
CA HIS A 204 1.29 -12.36 12.34
C HIS A 204 0.59 -12.00 11.01
N VAL A 205 1.00 -10.89 10.39
CA VAL A 205 0.45 -10.46 9.09
C VAL A 205 0.76 -11.45 7.98
N ILE A 206 2.01 -11.95 7.93
CA ILE A 206 2.41 -12.95 6.93
C ILE A 206 1.56 -14.21 7.05
N ASN A 207 1.38 -14.72 8.27
CA ASN A 207 0.58 -15.91 8.52
C ASN A 207 -0.89 -15.68 8.10
N LYS A 208 -1.48 -14.53 8.48
CA LYS A 208 -2.87 -14.20 8.15
C LYS A 208 -3.11 -14.11 6.64
N MET A 209 -2.25 -13.39 5.94
CA MET A 209 -2.35 -13.20 4.49
C MET A 209 -2.13 -14.51 3.73
N THR A 210 -1.16 -15.31 4.16
CA THR A 210 -0.86 -16.61 3.53
C THR A 210 -2.02 -17.59 3.71
N GLN A 211 -2.65 -17.64 4.89
CA GLN A 211 -3.84 -18.46 5.14
C GLN A 211 -5.01 -18.10 4.22
N ALA A 212 -5.13 -16.84 3.81
CA ALA A 212 -6.14 -16.39 2.87
C ALA A 212 -5.80 -16.66 1.39
N GLY A 213 -4.61 -17.24 1.10
CA GLY A 213 -4.19 -17.61 -0.24
C GLY A 213 -3.24 -16.64 -0.93
N PHE A 214 -2.87 -15.54 -0.29
CA PHE A 214 -1.83 -14.66 -0.81
C PHE A 214 -0.44 -15.30 -0.69
N VAL A 215 0.48 -14.90 -1.57
CA VAL A 215 1.89 -15.30 -1.51
C VAL A 215 2.73 -14.08 -1.16
N LEU A 216 3.55 -14.17 -0.12
CA LEU A 216 4.56 -13.16 0.17
C LEU A 216 5.60 -13.20 -0.97
N ASN A 217 5.65 -12.13 -1.75
CA ASN A 217 6.56 -12.00 -2.89
C ASN A 217 7.88 -11.33 -2.49
N ASP A 218 7.80 -10.30 -1.64
CA ASP A 218 8.97 -9.52 -1.25
C ASP A 218 8.73 -8.80 0.09
N SER A 219 9.81 -8.37 0.74
CA SER A 219 9.78 -7.53 1.93
C SER A 219 10.95 -6.54 1.92
N ALA A 220 10.81 -5.39 2.60
CA ALA A 220 11.87 -4.39 2.67
C ALA A 220 12.00 -3.76 4.05
N ASP A 221 13.23 -3.43 4.41
CA ASP A 221 13.62 -2.81 5.68
C ASP A 221 13.76 -1.28 5.59
N LEU A 222 13.33 -0.68 4.48
CA LEU A 222 13.45 0.76 4.21
C LEU A 222 12.92 1.64 5.35
N LEU A 223 11.86 1.20 6.02
CA LEU A 223 11.18 1.96 7.08
C LEU A 223 11.49 1.44 8.49
N LYS A 224 12.49 0.60 8.64
CA LYS A 224 12.95 0.18 9.97
C LYS A 224 13.64 1.32 10.70
N ASN A 225 13.39 1.41 12.00
CA ASN A 225 14.06 2.33 12.90
C ASN A 225 14.59 1.56 14.11
N GLU A 226 15.89 1.34 14.18
CA GLU A 226 16.53 0.61 15.28
C GLU A 226 16.44 1.33 16.63
N ALA A 227 16.16 2.64 16.63
CA ALA A 227 15.96 3.41 17.86
C ALA A 227 14.54 3.24 18.47
N ASP A 228 13.62 2.60 17.75
CA ASP A 228 12.27 2.30 18.25
C ASP A 228 12.31 1.04 19.13
N PRO A 229 11.95 1.15 20.44
CA PRO A 229 12.02 0.01 21.35
C PRO A 229 10.94 -1.06 21.10
N LEU A 230 9.97 -0.81 20.22
CA LEU A 230 8.82 -1.68 19.87
C LEU A 230 7.86 -2.01 21.02
N THR A 231 8.08 -1.48 22.21
CA THR A 231 7.35 -1.79 23.44
C THR A 231 6.60 -0.59 24.02
N ILE A 232 6.47 0.48 23.26
CA ILE A 232 5.72 1.69 23.64
C ILE A 232 4.71 2.02 22.55
N SER A 233 3.64 2.73 22.91
CA SER A 233 2.62 3.16 21.95
C SER A 233 3.22 3.96 20.80
N VAL A 234 2.73 3.73 19.58
CA VAL A 234 3.13 4.49 18.38
C VAL A 234 2.83 5.98 18.50
N PHE A 235 1.97 6.37 19.42
CA PHE A 235 1.61 7.77 19.72
C PHE A 235 2.52 8.44 20.75
N ASP A 236 3.47 7.67 21.36
CA ASP A 236 4.43 8.24 22.30
C ASP A 236 5.27 9.32 21.61
N LYS A 237 5.46 10.46 22.28
CA LYS A 237 6.17 11.62 21.73
C LYS A 237 7.61 11.32 21.29
N ALA A 238 8.25 10.33 21.91
CA ALA A 238 9.62 9.96 21.58
C ALA A 238 9.75 9.36 20.18
N ILE A 239 8.71 8.65 19.69
CA ILE A 239 8.75 7.89 18.44
C ILE A 239 7.63 8.21 17.45
N ARG A 240 6.67 9.06 17.82
CA ARG A 240 5.55 9.41 16.95
C ARG A 240 6.03 9.93 15.59
N GLY A 241 5.57 9.28 14.50
CA GLY A 241 6.02 9.55 13.14
C GLY A 241 7.36 8.92 12.74
N LYS A 242 8.08 8.28 13.70
CA LYS A 242 9.40 7.66 13.50
C LYS A 242 9.44 6.19 13.96
N THR A 243 8.29 5.57 14.09
CA THR A 243 8.19 4.14 14.47
C THR A 243 8.89 3.26 13.47
N SER A 244 9.46 2.14 13.93
CA SER A 244 9.90 1.05 13.06
C SER A 244 8.70 0.43 12.35
N ARG A 245 8.82 0.23 11.03
CA ARG A 245 7.75 -0.33 10.21
C ARG A 245 8.31 -1.36 9.25
N TYR A 246 7.60 -2.45 9.08
CA TYR A 246 7.89 -3.41 8.02
C TYR A 246 7.15 -3.02 6.74
N MET A 247 7.68 -3.50 5.60
CA MET A 247 7.04 -3.42 4.29
C MET A 247 6.90 -4.84 3.75
N LEU A 248 5.67 -5.27 3.42
CA LEU A 248 5.38 -6.60 2.89
C LEU A 248 4.62 -6.47 1.57
N LYS A 249 5.10 -7.14 0.53
CA LYS A 249 4.48 -7.21 -0.79
C LYS A 249 3.88 -8.59 -1.00
N PHE A 250 2.54 -8.68 -1.01
CA PHE A 250 1.83 -9.91 -1.30
C PHE A 250 1.26 -9.91 -2.71
N ILE A 251 1.22 -11.08 -3.33
CA ILE A 251 0.61 -11.27 -4.66
C ILE A 251 -0.56 -12.24 -4.54
N LYS A 252 -1.66 -11.95 -5.23
CA LYS A 252 -2.67 -12.97 -5.54
C LYS A 252 -2.14 -13.86 -6.66
N PRO A 253 -2.01 -15.19 -6.47
CA PRO A 253 -1.54 -16.08 -7.52
C PRO A 253 -2.35 -15.95 -8.82
N LEU A 254 -1.73 -16.21 -9.95
CA LEU A 254 -2.45 -16.36 -11.21
C LEU A 254 -3.39 -17.56 -11.12
N ALA A 255 -4.57 -17.46 -11.72
CA ALA A 255 -5.45 -18.61 -11.87
C ALA A 255 -4.75 -19.65 -12.77
N ASN A 256 -4.68 -20.90 -12.32
CA ASN A 256 -4.16 -22.02 -13.11
C ASN A 256 -5.10 -22.36 -14.26
#